data_c29c4b053bed3629d08e12671444559f
#
_entry.id   c29c4b053bed3629d08e12671444559f
#
_cell.length_a   1.000
_cell.length_b   1.000
_cell.length_c   1.000
_cell.angle_alpha   90.00
_cell.angle_beta   90.00
_cell.angle_gamma   90.00
#
_symmetry.space_group_name_H-M   'P 1'
#
loop_
_entity.id
_entity.type
_entity.pdbx_description
1 polymer ?
#
loop_
_entity_poly.entity_id
_entity_poly.type
_entity_poly.pdbx_seq_one_letter_code
_entity_poly.pdbx_strand_id
1 'polypeptide(L)'
;MSDDQLATLRQILADNPNALLELFADLKKSPSDTQKPSDSQNAVYIDKEYLYEGRQDCFIYRDNRTKNKNYYIHVWDSATKKRFTKSLRTTKREIAIAEAGKIYAETRHRLGNGVKLTSLTAKDLVREYQNLRRKEITIVPHAGITPRSFNTLCRNLEYWEKYIAAQGFTHTKLENIPPEVGIGFGLWVKEREKKAAIGKPRSNGTINHIIAATKKMYRDVAIDQKYITQNEFPRFRYLKVSKEREHTKDILTRDEFTAVSRFMQYKWCNENGLTENEKIKRRVYALTFTIHYYSGCRTKELLGIRWNDITMPQFENKSDPEKINRRIHIPKENSKTGRSRMIIAPIAPQLERLRKWYTQYEYTPKDTDYVFQKMTKNSLGTNTPQTDKSLSDRVREVTLGADAAGYIDLRGRTISNYCARHFYITDALLRGVDIYDIAQNAGTSVQYIESTYSKVTVDMKAEDITKNLGGHRMLRDERDIKMDLSP
;
A
#
# COMPACT_ATOMS: atom_id res chain seq x y z
N MET A 1 15.01 12.94 -42.55
CA MET A 1 13.91 12.72 -41.61
C MET A 1 13.71 11.21 -41.52
N SER A 2 13.71 10.64 -40.36
CA SER A 2 13.40 9.22 -40.17
C SER A 2 11.90 8.96 -40.34
N ASP A 3 11.52 7.75 -40.72
CA ASP A 3 10.10 7.37 -40.92
C ASP A 3 9.23 7.62 -39.67
N ASP A 4 9.81 7.54 -38.49
CA ASP A 4 9.19 7.89 -37.21
C ASP A 4 8.85 9.38 -37.06
N GLN A 5 9.71 10.24 -37.62
CA GLN A 5 9.50 11.69 -37.63
C GLN A 5 8.41 12.09 -38.63
N LEU A 6 8.28 11.35 -39.72
CA LEU A 6 7.20 11.51 -40.69
C LEU A 6 5.85 11.01 -40.16
N ALA A 7 5.82 9.92 -39.36
CA ALA A 7 4.63 9.40 -38.73
C ALA A 7 4.13 10.40 -37.66
N THR A 8 5.01 10.96 -36.86
CA THR A 8 4.66 11.96 -35.83
C THR A 8 4.12 13.25 -36.45
N LEU A 9 4.71 13.71 -37.58
CA LEU A 9 4.21 14.85 -38.34
C LEU A 9 2.82 14.58 -38.96
N ARG A 10 2.59 13.38 -39.48
CA ARG A 10 1.29 13.01 -40.03
C ARG A 10 0.20 12.94 -38.95
N GLN A 11 0.54 12.51 -37.76
CA GLN A 11 -0.41 12.46 -36.66
C GLN A 11 -0.77 13.87 -36.13
N ILE A 12 0.22 14.75 -36.02
CA ILE A 12 0.01 16.19 -35.68
C ILE A 12 -0.87 16.89 -36.71
N LEU A 13 -0.73 16.54 -37.98
CA LEU A 13 -1.50 17.09 -39.10
C LEU A 13 -2.93 16.55 -39.16
N ALA A 14 -3.16 15.31 -38.76
CA ALA A 14 -4.48 14.71 -38.69
C ALA A 14 -5.33 15.25 -37.53
N ASP A 15 -4.69 15.60 -36.43
CA ASP A 15 -5.37 16.10 -35.22
C ASP A 15 -5.70 17.60 -35.30
N ASN A 16 -5.05 18.37 -36.21
CA ASN A 16 -5.36 19.79 -36.41
C ASN A 16 -5.08 20.26 -37.86
N PRO A 17 -6.04 20.10 -38.80
CA PRO A 17 -5.87 20.47 -40.20
C PRO A 17 -5.58 21.98 -40.44
N ASN A 18 -5.95 22.84 -39.51
CA ASN A 18 -5.75 24.28 -39.63
C ASN A 18 -4.35 24.72 -39.14
N ALA A 19 -3.62 23.90 -38.39
CA ALA A 19 -2.27 24.24 -37.92
C ALA A 19 -1.25 24.41 -39.06
N LEU A 20 -1.46 23.71 -40.17
CA LEU A 20 -0.65 23.89 -41.39
C LEU A 20 -0.95 25.18 -42.12
N LEU A 21 -2.21 25.58 -42.22
CA LEU A 21 -2.61 26.84 -42.85
C LEU A 21 -2.10 28.04 -42.05
N GLU A 22 -2.13 27.96 -40.72
CA GLU A 22 -1.55 29.00 -39.86
C GLU A 22 -0.01 29.02 -39.98
N LEU A 23 0.66 27.86 -40.05
CA LEU A 23 2.11 27.78 -40.22
C LEU A 23 2.58 28.31 -41.59
N PHE A 24 1.83 28.04 -42.69
CA PHE A 24 2.14 28.53 -44.05
C PHE A 24 1.70 29.97 -44.26
N ALA A 25 0.72 30.48 -43.57
CA ALA A 25 0.36 31.88 -43.60
C ALA A 25 1.46 32.75 -42.95
N ASP A 26 2.09 32.26 -41.91
CA ASP A 26 3.22 32.93 -41.24
C ASP A 26 4.54 32.84 -42.02
N LEU A 27 4.73 31.79 -42.86
CA LEU A 27 5.94 31.62 -43.70
C LEU A 27 5.98 32.48 -44.98
N LYS A 28 4.86 33.05 -45.40
CA LYS A 28 4.77 33.90 -46.62
C LYS A 28 5.11 35.37 -46.42
N LYS A 29 5.39 35.80 -45.20
CA LYS A 29 5.81 37.20 -44.94
C LYS A 29 7.32 37.26 -44.93
N SER A 30 7.91 37.83 -45.99
CA SER A 30 9.31 38.15 -46.11
C SER A 30 9.80 39.16 -45.08
N PRO A 31 11.00 39.10 -44.56
CA PRO A 31 11.49 40.05 -43.59
C PRO A 31 11.83 41.37 -44.25
N SER A 32 11.17 42.45 -43.85
CA SER A 32 11.56 43.81 -44.14
C SER A 32 12.33 44.42 -42.98
N ASP A 33 13.45 44.95 -43.32
CA ASP A 33 14.40 45.85 -42.66
C ASP A 33 14.41 46.02 -41.14
N THR A 34 15.52 45.59 -40.65
CA THR A 34 16.27 45.81 -39.41
C THR A 34 16.17 47.20 -38.76
N GLN A 35 15.71 47.26 -37.54
CA GLN A 35 16.21 48.19 -36.55
C GLN A 35 17.42 47.57 -35.80
N LYS A 36 18.61 48.15 -35.94
CA LYS A 36 19.80 47.83 -35.13
C LYS A 36 19.52 48.20 -33.66
N PRO A 37 19.79 47.33 -32.70
CA PRO A 37 19.73 47.72 -31.29
C PRO A 37 20.97 48.52 -30.91
N SER A 38 20.78 49.55 -30.12
CA SER A 38 21.82 50.35 -29.47
C SER A 38 22.71 49.45 -28.56
N ASP A 39 23.99 49.49 -28.77
CA ASP A 39 25.02 48.88 -27.93
C ASP A 39 25.01 49.52 -26.54
N SER A 40 24.47 48.80 -25.56
CA SER A 40 24.79 49.02 -24.16
C SER A 40 25.68 47.89 -23.68
N GLN A 41 26.92 48.19 -23.32
CA GLN A 41 27.94 47.25 -22.87
C GLN A 41 27.56 46.41 -21.64
N ASN A 42 26.39 46.61 -21.04
CA ASN A 42 25.85 45.91 -19.87
C ASN A 42 24.59 45.06 -20.15
N ALA A 43 24.22 44.88 -21.42
CA ALA A 43 23.03 44.05 -21.72
C ALA A 43 23.28 42.57 -21.48
N VAL A 44 22.43 41.92 -20.70
CA VAL A 44 22.48 40.48 -20.42
C VAL A 44 22.27 39.66 -21.71
N TYR A 45 21.45 40.18 -22.62
CA TYR A 45 21.10 39.55 -23.89
C TYR A 45 21.82 40.23 -25.05
N ILE A 46 22.77 39.51 -25.65
CA ILE A 46 23.47 39.98 -26.85
C ILE A 46 22.90 39.24 -28.07
N ASP A 47 22.92 39.88 -29.23
CA ASP A 47 22.37 39.36 -30.49
C ASP A 47 20.95 38.85 -30.35
N LYS A 48 20.11 39.64 -29.66
CA LYS A 48 18.70 39.33 -29.48
C LYS A 48 17.93 39.47 -30.78
N GLU A 49 17.26 38.37 -31.17
CA GLU A 49 16.47 38.32 -32.40
C GLU A 49 15.17 37.60 -32.17
N TYR A 50 14.03 38.23 -32.50
CA TYR A 50 12.73 37.60 -32.43
C TYR A 50 12.54 36.61 -33.56
N LEU A 51 11.99 35.44 -33.26
CA LEU A 51 11.81 34.32 -34.20
C LEU A 51 10.70 34.60 -35.22
N TYR A 52 9.70 35.39 -34.86
CA TYR A 52 8.54 35.66 -35.71
C TYR A 52 8.18 37.11 -35.62
N GLU A 53 7.88 37.71 -36.79
CA GLU A 53 7.46 39.09 -36.90
C GLU A 53 6.14 39.32 -36.13
N GLY A 54 6.08 40.42 -35.37
CA GLY A 54 4.91 40.75 -34.54
C GLY A 54 4.73 39.96 -33.27
N ARG A 55 5.56 38.95 -33.00
CA ARG A 55 5.57 38.14 -31.75
C ARG A 55 6.73 38.49 -30.85
N GLN A 56 6.42 38.88 -29.61
CA GLN A 56 7.43 39.19 -28.59
C GLN A 56 7.63 38.06 -27.58
N ASP A 57 6.91 36.97 -27.71
CA ASP A 57 6.92 35.86 -26.78
C ASP A 57 8.08 34.84 -26.99
N CYS A 58 8.80 34.95 -28.15
CA CYS A 58 9.91 34.10 -28.47
C CYS A 58 11.05 34.84 -29.19
N PHE A 59 12.26 34.67 -28.65
CA PHE A 59 13.49 35.20 -29.27
C PHE A 59 14.69 34.31 -28.99
N ILE A 60 15.72 34.41 -29.86
CA ILE A 60 17.04 33.85 -29.59
C ILE A 60 17.98 34.96 -29.11
N TYR A 61 19.01 34.58 -28.36
CA TYR A 61 20.00 35.52 -27.83
C TYR A 61 21.28 34.77 -27.42
N ARG A 62 22.36 35.50 -27.22
CA ARG A 62 23.54 35.03 -26.50
C ARG A 62 23.62 35.67 -25.13
N ASP A 63 24.00 34.91 -24.12
CA ASP A 63 24.11 35.40 -22.73
C ASP A 63 25.54 35.90 -22.49
N ASN A 64 25.65 37.18 -22.23
CA ASN A 64 26.93 37.85 -21.98
C ASN A 64 27.64 37.37 -20.71
N ARG A 65 26.90 36.77 -19.76
CA ARG A 65 27.44 36.29 -18.49
C ARG A 65 28.12 34.94 -18.61
N THR A 66 27.93 34.24 -19.71
CA THR A 66 28.48 32.89 -19.92
C THR A 66 29.70 32.94 -20.82
N LYS A 67 30.72 32.15 -20.48
CA LYS A 67 31.91 31.95 -21.35
C LYS A 67 31.56 31.25 -22.68
N ASN A 68 30.37 30.63 -22.71
CA ASN A 68 29.87 29.87 -23.85
C ASN A 68 29.16 30.83 -24.81
N LYS A 69 29.66 30.90 -26.07
CA LYS A 69 29.09 31.75 -27.13
C LYS A 69 27.87 31.13 -27.84
N ASN A 70 27.26 30.09 -27.28
CA ASN A 70 26.08 29.46 -27.85
C ASN A 70 24.86 30.37 -27.80
N TYR A 71 23.98 30.21 -28.78
CA TYR A 71 22.66 30.80 -28.75
C TYR A 71 21.78 30.08 -27.77
N TYR A 72 20.80 30.82 -27.20
CA TYR A 72 19.73 30.37 -26.32
C TYR A 72 18.41 30.79 -26.93
N ILE A 73 17.38 29.95 -26.75
CA ILE A 73 15.98 30.34 -27.00
C ILE A 73 15.35 30.82 -25.71
N HIS A 74 14.56 31.89 -25.81
CA HIS A 74 13.67 32.38 -24.77
C HIS A 74 12.22 32.30 -25.26
N VAL A 75 11.35 31.63 -24.49
CA VAL A 75 9.91 31.57 -24.74
C VAL A 75 9.19 32.08 -23.50
N TRP A 76 8.28 33.01 -23.68
CA TRP A 76 7.44 33.57 -22.63
C TRP A 76 6.03 32.99 -22.69
N ASP A 77 5.51 32.53 -21.55
CA ASP A 77 4.12 32.13 -21.41
C ASP A 77 3.36 33.19 -20.62
N SER A 78 2.49 33.91 -21.32
CA SER A 78 1.66 34.98 -20.74
C SER A 78 0.62 34.44 -19.74
N ALA A 79 0.13 33.22 -19.93
CA ALA A 79 -0.89 32.60 -19.08
C ALA A 79 -0.36 32.26 -17.69
N THR A 80 0.85 31.71 -17.61
CA THR A 80 1.48 31.35 -16.33
C THR A 80 2.49 32.38 -15.83
N LYS A 81 2.76 33.44 -16.61
CA LYS A 81 3.80 34.46 -16.37
C LYS A 81 5.18 33.85 -16.14
N LYS A 82 5.51 32.78 -16.85
CA LYS A 82 6.77 32.06 -16.73
C LYS A 82 7.55 32.10 -18.02
N ARG A 83 8.88 32.01 -17.88
CA ARG A 83 9.80 31.91 -19.01
C ARG A 83 10.41 30.51 -19.10
N PHE A 84 10.61 30.06 -20.32
CA PHE A 84 11.40 28.91 -20.67
C PHE A 84 12.66 29.35 -21.40
N THR A 85 13.82 28.84 -21.01
CA THR A 85 15.10 29.16 -21.63
C THR A 85 15.89 27.87 -21.85
N LYS A 86 16.41 27.66 -23.04
CA LYS A 86 17.21 26.47 -23.37
C LYS A 86 18.39 26.84 -24.27
N SER A 87 19.56 26.27 -24.03
CA SER A 87 20.72 26.42 -24.93
C SER A 87 20.47 25.65 -26.22
N LEU A 88 20.76 26.28 -27.36
CA LEU A 88 20.66 25.68 -28.68
C LEU A 88 21.94 24.92 -29.08
N ARG A 89 22.97 24.94 -28.23
CA ARG A 89 24.27 24.26 -28.41
C ARG A 89 24.96 24.55 -29.73
N THR A 90 24.73 25.71 -30.31
CA THR A 90 25.32 26.18 -31.53
C THR A 90 25.71 27.67 -31.44
N THR A 91 26.77 28.04 -32.12
CA THR A 91 27.22 29.43 -32.28
C THR A 91 26.81 30.00 -33.63
N LYS A 92 26.30 29.16 -34.55
CA LYS A 92 25.86 29.57 -35.89
C LYS A 92 24.38 30.01 -35.82
N ARG A 93 24.15 31.27 -36.25
CA ARG A 93 22.82 31.94 -36.20
C ARG A 93 21.74 31.13 -36.95
N GLU A 94 22.04 30.69 -38.19
CA GLU A 94 21.06 29.98 -39.03
C GLU A 94 20.60 28.67 -38.42
N ILE A 95 21.53 27.91 -37.82
CA ILE A 95 21.23 26.67 -37.10
C ILE A 95 20.41 26.98 -35.82
N ALA A 96 20.77 28.10 -35.15
CA ALA A 96 20.06 28.53 -33.97
C ALA A 96 18.59 28.86 -34.27
N ILE A 97 18.30 29.57 -35.34
CA ILE A 97 16.93 29.90 -35.77
C ILE A 97 16.13 28.61 -36.08
N ALA A 98 16.73 27.70 -36.86
CA ALA A 98 16.04 26.44 -37.23
C ALA A 98 15.72 25.56 -35.99
N GLU A 99 16.67 25.41 -35.06
CA GLU A 99 16.46 24.67 -33.85
C GLU A 99 15.50 25.37 -32.88
N ALA A 100 15.56 26.69 -32.79
CA ALA A 100 14.64 27.49 -31.99
C ALA A 100 13.19 27.37 -32.50
N GLY A 101 12.98 27.35 -33.81
CA GLY A 101 11.67 27.16 -34.42
C GLY A 101 11.03 25.82 -34.01
N LYS A 102 11.82 24.72 -34.04
CA LYS A 102 11.35 23.39 -33.57
C LYS A 102 10.97 23.43 -32.10
N ILE A 103 11.86 23.95 -31.26
CA ILE A 103 11.64 24.04 -29.80
C ILE A 103 10.42 24.90 -29.48
N TYR A 104 10.23 26.01 -30.22
CA TYR A 104 9.08 26.89 -30.03
C TYR A 104 7.77 26.18 -30.40
N ALA A 105 7.72 25.51 -31.55
CA ALA A 105 6.54 24.75 -31.98
C ALA A 105 6.17 23.66 -30.96
N GLU A 106 7.16 22.89 -30.51
CA GLU A 106 6.96 21.89 -29.45
C GLU A 106 6.46 22.49 -28.13
N THR A 107 7.08 23.61 -27.71
CA THR A 107 6.70 24.34 -26.50
C THR A 107 5.26 24.87 -26.59
N ARG A 108 4.88 25.44 -27.74
CA ARG A 108 3.51 25.94 -27.99
C ARG A 108 2.50 24.81 -28.01
N HIS A 109 2.82 23.67 -28.62
CA HIS A 109 1.98 22.48 -28.59
C HIS A 109 1.76 21.99 -27.15
N ARG A 110 2.81 21.91 -26.35
CA ARG A 110 2.72 21.54 -24.94
C ARG A 110 1.84 22.51 -24.14
N LEU A 111 2.03 23.82 -24.35
CA LEU A 111 1.20 24.85 -23.73
C LEU A 111 -0.27 24.78 -24.18
N GLY A 112 -0.52 24.52 -25.46
CA GLY A 112 -1.87 24.30 -26.00
C GLY A 112 -2.59 23.14 -25.33
N ASN A 113 -1.84 22.10 -24.99
CA ASN A 113 -2.33 20.96 -24.20
C ASN A 113 -2.34 21.23 -22.68
N GLY A 114 -2.09 22.47 -22.27
CA GLY A 114 -2.11 22.89 -20.88
C GLY A 114 -0.94 22.39 -20.02
N VAL A 115 0.12 21.84 -20.64
CA VAL A 115 1.32 21.37 -19.91
C VAL A 115 2.16 22.56 -19.48
N LYS A 116 2.62 22.54 -18.21
CA LYS A 116 3.47 23.61 -17.66
C LYS A 116 4.82 23.71 -18.35
N LEU A 117 5.33 24.94 -18.50
CA LEU A 117 6.70 25.18 -18.97
C LEU A 117 7.77 24.72 -17.98
N THR A 118 7.43 24.71 -16.69
CA THR A 118 8.35 24.24 -15.65
C THR A 118 8.37 22.72 -15.60
N SER A 119 9.54 22.16 -15.78
CA SER A 119 9.76 20.73 -15.78
C SER A 119 10.40 20.26 -14.47
N LEU A 120 10.04 19.07 -14.01
CA LEU A 120 10.60 18.43 -12.83
C LEU A 120 11.56 17.31 -13.23
N THR A 121 12.54 17.03 -12.37
CA THR A 121 13.26 15.75 -12.41
C THR A 121 12.48 14.70 -11.61
N ALA A 122 12.84 13.42 -11.74
CA ALA A 122 12.21 12.36 -10.92
C ALA A 122 12.40 12.60 -9.42
N LYS A 123 13.53 13.16 -8.99
CA LYS A 123 13.80 13.55 -7.60
C LYS A 123 12.92 14.70 -7.15
N ASP A 124 12.72 15.71 -8.01
CA ASP A 124 11.81 16.81 -7.70
C ASP A 124 10.37 16.31 -7.56
N LEU A 125 9.94 15.41 -8.43
CA LEU A 125 8.60 14.80 -8.38
C LEU A 125 8.38 14.07 -7.05
N VAL A 126 9.34 13.25 -6.61
CA VAL A 126 9.26 12.56 -5.31
C VAL A 126 9.12 13.55 -4.17
N ARG A 127 9.94 14.62 -4.17
CA ARG A 127 9.89 15.67 -3.14
C ARG A 127 8.54 16.40 -3.13
N GLU A 128 8.03 16.78 -4.29
CA GLU A 128 6.73 17.45 -4.41
C GLU A 128 5.59 16.55 -3.91
N TYR A 129 5.61 15.27 -4.28
CA TYR A 129 4.62 14.32 -3.80
C TYR A 129 4.70 14.09 -2.29
N GLN A 130 5.90 13.96 -1.74
CA GLN A 130 6.09 13.86 -0.30
C GLN A 130 5.58 15.10 0.43
N ASN A 131 5.81 16.31 -0.11
CA ASN A 131 5.30 17.54 0.45
C ASN A 131 3.76 17.62 0.40
N LEU A 132 3.16 17.17 -0.71
CA LEU A 132 1.71 17.06 -0.84
C LEU A 132 1.13 16.12 0.23
N ARG A 133 1.68 14.90 0.32
CA ARG A 133 1.21 13.87 1.26
C ARG A 133 1.50 14.21 2.73
N ARG A 134 2.53 14.98 3.01
CA ARG A 134 2.87 15.44 4.37
C ARG A 134 1.77 16.31 4.96
N LYS A 135 1.10 17.12 4.15
CA LYS A 135 -0.02 17.95 4.60
C LYS A 135 -1.25 17.14 5.04
N GLU A 136 -1.33 15.88 4.61
CA GLU A 136 -2.42 14.97 4.97
C GLU A 136 -2.11 14.14 6.22
N ILE A 137 -0.94 14.31 6.84
CA ILE A 137 -0.57 13.56 8.05
C ILE A 137 -1.46 14.03 9.20
N THR A 138 -2.09 13.06 9.85
CA THR A 138 -2.95 13.31 11.01
C THR A 138 -2.83 12.18 12.03
N ILE A 139 -3.03 12.52 13.29
CA ILE A 139 -3.21 11.55 14.36
C ILE A 139 -4.68 11.17 14.54
N VAL A 140 -5.59 11.96 13.93
CA VAL A 140 -7.02 11.68 13.95
C VAL A 140 -7.31 10.49 13.04
N PRO A 141 -7.84 9.38 13.56
CA PRO A 141 -8.14 8.21 12.76
C PRO A 141 -9.07 8.53 11.59
N HIS A 142 -8.73 8.03 10.41
CA HIS A 142 -9.49 8.16 9.15
C HIS A 142 -9.64 9.58 8.58
N ALA A 143 -9.03 10.60 9.20
CA ALA A 143 -9.04 11.97 8.66
C ALA A 143 -7.90 12.25 7.66
N GLY A 144 -6.98 11.30 7.49
CA GLY A 144 -5.84 11.43 6.59
C GLY A 144 -4.91 10.21 6.68
N ILE A 145 -3.63 10.42 6.45
CA ILE A 145 -2.61 9.35 6.53
C ILE A 145 -1.90 9.37 7.88
N THR A 146 -1.60 8.17 8.41
CA THR A 146 -0.82 8.08 9.64
C THR A 146 0.66 8.38 9.38
N PRO A 147 1.43 8.86 10.39
CA PRO A 147 2.89 9.04 10.27
C PRO A 147 3.59 7.75 9.80
N ARG A 148 3.15 6.58 10.29
CA ARG A 148 3.71 5.28 9.88
C ARG A 148 3.45 4.98 8.39
N SER A 149 2.26 5.28 7.90
CA SER A 149 1.90 5.12 6.48
C SER A 149 2.70 6.07 5.59
N PHE A 150 2.89 7.33 6.03
CA PHE A 150 3.73 8.29 5.34
C PHE A 150 5.19 7.83 5.27
N ASN A 151 5.77 7.36 6.38
CA ASN A 151 7.14 6.82 6.38
C ASN A 151 7.29 5.59 5.47
N THR A 152 6.27 4.76 5.37
CA THR A 152 6.26 3.62 4.43
C THR A 152 6.21 4.10 2.98
N LEU A 153 5.39 5.11 2.69
CA LEU A 153 5.33 5.75 1.37
C LEU A 153 6.71 6.31 0.98
N CYS A 154 7.36 7.08 1.85
CA CYS A 154 8.70 7.64 1.57
C CYS A 154 9.71 6.55 1.21
N ARG A 155 9.77 5.46 2.00
CA ARG A 155 10.66 4.31 1.69
C ARG A 155 10.32 3.66 0.35
N ASN A 156 9.05 3.56 -0.01
CA ASN A 156 8.65 3.00 -1.29
C ASN A 156 9.10 3.91 -2.47
N LEU A 157 9.02 5.22 -2.31
CA LEU A 157 9.43 6.17 -3.35
C LEU A 157 10.95 6.25 -3.52
N GLU A 158 11.74 5.99 -2.46
CA GLU A 158 13.20 5.89 -2.56
C GLU A 158 13.65 4.80 -3.55
N TYR A 159 12.88 3.73 -3.75
CA TYR A 159 13.20 2.71 -4.76
C TYR A 159 13.16 3.29 -6.16
N TRP A 160 12.21 4.17 -6.43
CA TRP A 160 12.12 4.83 -7.73
C TRP A 160 13.29 5.79 -7.97
N GLU A 161 13.65 6.61 -6.99
CA GLU A 161 14.82 7.49 -7.09
C GLU A 161 16.11 6.70 -7.39
N LYS A 162 16.32 5.61 -6.63
CA LYS A 162 17.48 4.73 -6.81
C LYS A 162 17.47 4.04 -8.18
N TYR A 163 16.30 3.65 -8.68
CA TYR A 163 16.16 3.03 -9.99
C TYR A 163 16.47 4.03 -11.11
N ILE A 164 15.88 5.20 -11.09
CA ILE A 164 16.12 6.26 -12.08
C ILE A 164 17.59 6.66 -12.10
N ALA A 165 18.23 6.73 -10.94
CA ALA A 165 19.68 6.97 -10.86
C ALA A 165 20.48 5.84 -11.51
N ALA A 166 20.13 4.58 -11.27
CA ALA A 166 20.78 3.42 -11.89
C ALA A 166 20.59 3.34 -13.41
N GLN A 167 19.51 3.96 -13.94
CA GLN A 167 19.27 4.10 -15.38
C GLN A 167 19.95 5.34 -16.02
N GLY A 168 20.68 6.14 -15.23
CA GLY A 168 21.36 7.34 -15.72
C GLY A 168 20.47 8.58 -15.86
N PHE A 169 19.23 8.56 -15.36
CA PHE A 169 18.26 9.65 -15.53
C PHE A 169 18.17 10.59 -14.32
N THR A 170 19.14 10.64 -13.43
CA THR A 170 19.09 11.43 -12.17
C THR A 170 18.72 12.90 -12.40
N HIS A 171 19.30 13.53 -13.41
CA HIS A 171 19.09 14.94 -13.73
C HIS A 171 18.18 15.17 -14.94
N THR A 172 17.65 14.10 -15.50
CA THR A 172 16.77 14.16 -16.67
C THR A 172 15.40 14.66 -16.27
N LYS A 173 14.85 15.56 -17.07
CA LYS A 173 13.49 16.07 -16.91
C LYS A 173 12.48 14.97 -17.24
N LEU A 174 11.32 14.99 -16.57
CA LEU A 174 10.31 13.92 -16.66
C LEU A 174 9.89 13.64 -18.12
N GLU A 175 9.68 14.70 -18.91
CA GLU A 175 9.29 14.60 -20.31
C GLU A 175 10.35 13.96 -21.22
N ASN A 176 11.61 13.91 -20.77
CA ASN A 176 12.72 13.32 -21.51
C ASN A 176 13.08 11.91 -20.99
N ILE A 177 12.34 11.38 -20.02
CA ILE A 177 12.50 10.01 -19.54
C ILE A 177 11.62 9.11 -20.41
N PRO A 178 12.18 8.14 -21.14
CA PRO A 178 11.38 7.25 -21.98
C PRO A 178 10.31 6.51 -21.16
N PRO A 179 9.05 6.47 -21.59
CA PRO A 179 8.00 5.78 -20.86
C PRO A 179 8.28 4.31 -20.56
N GLU A 180 9.06 3.65 -21.43
CA GLU A 180 9.45 2.24 -21.32
C GLU A 180 10.32 1.96 -20.09
N VAL A 181 11.01 2.96 -19.56
CA VAL A 181 11.83 2.84 -18.34
C VAL A 181 11.02 2.26 -17.18
N GLY A 182 9.73 2.58 -17.09
CA GLY A 182 8.85 2.04 -16.04
C GLY A 182 8.67 0.52 -16.07
N ILE A 183 8.83 -0.13 -17.24
CA ILE A 183 8.60 -1.57 -17.43
C ILE A 183 9.60 -2.39 -16.59
N GLY A 184 10.85 -2.00 -16.55
CA GLY A 184 11.93 -2.71 -15.84
C GLY A 184 11.93 -2.51 -14.32
N PHE A 185 11.19 -1.53 -13.79
CA PHE A 185 11.28 -1.12 -12.40
C PHE A 185 11.01 -2.25 -11.40
N GLY A 186 9.92 -3.01 -11.59
CA GLY A 186 9.55 -4.09 -10.68
C GLY A 186 10.60 -5.21 -10.61
N LEU A 187 11.18 -5.59 -11.74
CA LEU A 187 12.24 -6.60 -11.81
C LEU A 187 13.52 -6.09 -11.15
N TRP A 188 13.89 -4.85 -11.37
CA TRP A 188 15.04 -4.23 -10.74
C TRP A 188 14.91 -4.21 -9.21
N VAL A 189 13.74 -3.84 -8.67
CA VAL A 189 13.46 -3.90 -7.22
C VAL A 189 13.64 -5.32 -6.71
N LYS A 190 13.12 -6.32 -7.43
CA LYS A 190 13.23 -7.74 -7.06
C LYS A 190 14.67 -8.21 -6.98
N GLU A 191 15.49 -7.89 -7.98
CA GLU A 191 16.90 -8.27 -8.00
C GLU A 191 17.74 -7.54 -6.94
N ARG A 192 17.45 -6.27 -6.71
CA ARG A 192 18.08 -5.50 -5.64
C ARG A 192 17.78 -6.09 -4.26
N GLU A 193 16.53 -6.47 -4.00
CA GLU A 193 16.13 -7.09 -2.73
C GLU A 193 16.79 -8.46 -2.52
N LYS A 194 16.97 -9.25 -3.58
CA LYS A 194 17.71 -10.52 -3.50
C LYS A 194 19.17 -10.30 -3.09
N LYS A 195 19.83 -9.28 -3.65
CA LYS A 195 21.24 -8.94 -3.37
C LYS A 195 21.42 -8.35 -1.97
N ALA A 196 20.43 -7.61 -1.47
CA ALA A 196 20.48 -6.95 -0.16
C ALA A 196 20.03 -7.85 1.00
N ALA A 197 19.51 -9.05 0.72
CA ALA A 197 18.77 -9.85 1.69
C ALA A 197 19.68 -10.46 2.75
N ILE A 198 19.68 -9.82 3.90
CA ILE A 198 19.84 -10.49 5.18
C ILE A 198 18.44 -11.01 5.54
N GLY A 199 18.05 -12.18 5.00
CA GLY A 199 16.72 -12.78 5.24
C GLY A 199 15.92 -13.06 3.97
N LYS A 200 14.61 -13.29 4.12
CA LYS A 200 13.72 -13.67 3.03
C LYS A 200 13.41 -12.46 2.12
N PRO A 201 13.62 -12.55 0.79
CA PRO A 201 13.36 -11.45 -0.12
C PRO A 201 11.87 -11.06 -0.14
N ARG A 202 11.58 -9.81 -0.47
CA ARG A 202 10.19 -9.31 -0.54
C ARG A 202 9.36 -10.06 -1.58
N SER A 203 8.11 -10.31 -1.25
CA SER A 203 7.17 -10.95 -2.17
C SER A 203 6.83 -10.02 -3.35
N ASN A 204 6.43 -10.61 -4.49
CA ASN A 204 5.95 -9.86 -5.65
C ASN A 204 4.78 -8.92 -5.29
N GLY A 205 3.90 -9.32 -4.37
CA GLY A 205 2.82 -8.46 -3.85
C GLY A 205 3.36 -7.20 -3.17
N THR A 206 4.39 -7.33 -2.32
CA THR A 206 5.03 -6.17 -1.68
C THR A 206 5.69 -5.25 -2.71
N ILE A 207 6.36 -5.82 -3.72
CA ILE A 207 6.97 -5.03 -4.80
C ILE A 207 5.89 -4.30 -5.61
N ASN A 208 4.76 -4.94 -5.87
CA ASN A 208 3.63 -4.32 -6.55
C ASN A 208 3.05 -3.12 -5.78
N HIS A 209 3.11 -3.11 -4.45
CA HIS A 209 2.76 -1.93 -3.66
C HIS A 209 3.75 -0.77 -3.87
N ILE A 210 5.05 -1.05 -4.06
CA ILE A 210 6.06 -0.04 -4.41
C ILE A 210 5.74 0.56 -5.78
N ILE A 211 5.45 -0.29 -6.77
CA ILE A 211 5.06 0.14 -8.12
C ILE A 211 3.79 1.01 -8.07
N ALA A 212 2.77 0.57 -7.32
CA ALA A 212 1.51 1.31 -7.17
C ALA A 212 1.70 2.69 -6.54
N ALA A 213 2.57 2.80 -5.52
CA ALA A 213 2.90 4.09 -4.89
C ALA A 213 3.57 5.04 -5.88
N THR A 214 4.54 4.53 -6.67
CA THR A 214 5.22 5.31 -7.71
C THR A 214 4.25 5.75 -8.80
N LYS A 215 3.41 4.83 -9.29
CA LYS A 215 2.37 5.13 -10.29
C LYS A 215 1.41 6.22 -9.80
N LYS A 216 1.00 6.14 -8.52
CA LYS A 216 0.12 7.13 -7.92
C LYS A 216 0.80 8.50 -7.84
N MET A 217 2.07 8.57 -7.47
CA MET A 217 2.86 9.82 -7.45
C MET A 217 2.87 10.51 -8.83
N TYR A 218 3.15 9.75 -9.88
CA TYR A 218 3.12 10.30 -11.24
C TYR A 218 1.73 10.83 -11.62
N ARG A 219 0.65 10.14 -11.25
CA ARG A 219 -0.70 10.59 -11.53
C ARG A 219 -1.02 11.87 -10.76
N ASP A 220 -0.90 11.83 -9.43
CA ASP A 220 -1.35 12.92 -8.54
C ASP A 220 -0.52 14.22 -8.71
N VAL A 221 0.74 14.12 -9.17
CA VAL A 221 1.60 15.30 -9.34
C VAL A 221 1.97 15.52 -10.80
N ALA A 222 2.56 14.54 -11.50
CA ALA A 222 3.08 14.79 -12.83
C ALA A 222 1.96 15.04 -13.86
N ILE A 223 0.88 14.25 -13.81
CA ILE A 223 -0.27 14.39 -14.73
C ILE A 223 -1.25 15.45 -14.23
N ASP A 224 -1.77 15.31 -13.00
CA ASP A 224 -2.84 16.18 -12.49
C ASP A 224 -2.39 17.65 -12.39
N GLN A 225 -1.12 17.88 -12.08
CA GLN A 225 -0.53 19.22 -12.07
C GLN A 225 0.07 19.62 -13.41
N LYS A 226 -0.11 18.82 -14.46
CA LYS A 226 0.26 19.14 -15.84
C LYS A 226 1.75 19.41 -16.07
N TYR A 227 2.62 18.60 -15.44
CA TYR A 227 4.07 18.62 -15.75
C TYR A 227 4.41 17.77 -16.97
N ILE A 228 3.66 16.69 -17.19
CA ILE A 228 3.80 15.79 -18.35
C ILE A 228 2.43 15.44 -18.92
N THR A 229 2.43 14.97 -20.17
CA THR A 229 1.24 14.37 -20.83
C THR A 229 1.07 12.90 -20.46
N GLN A 230 -0.10 12.32 -20.79
CA GLN A 230 -0.37 10.90 -20.60
C GLN A 230 0.59 10.01 -21.43
N ASN A 231 1.05 10.47 -22.58
CA ASN A 231 1.99 9.73 -23.44
C ASN A 231 3.40 9.65 -22.83
N GLU A 232 3.77 10.63 -22.02
CA GLU A 232 5.05 10.69 -21.30
C GLU A 232 5.02 9.95 -19.95
N PHE A 233 3.85 9.38 -19.59
CA PHE A 233 3.68 8.64 -18.34
C PHE A 233 4.44 7.31 -18.40
N PRO A 234 5.30 6.98 -17.39
CA PRO A 234 6.04 5.73 -17.38
C PRO A 234 5.14 4.50 -17.40
N ARG A 235 5.44 3.53 -18.28
CA ARG A 235 4.69 2.29 -18.42
C ARG A 235 5.10 1.31 -17.34
N PHE A 236 4.36 1.26 -16.25
CA PHE A 236 4.65 0.35 -15.14
C PHE A 236 4.05 -1.04 -15.39
N ARG A 237 4.87 -2.08 -15.19
CA ARG A 237 4.43 -3.48 -15.24
C ARG A 237 4.45 -4.08 -13.85
N TYR A 238 3.30 -4.61 -13.41
CA TYR A 238 3.20 -5.37 -12.17
C TYR A 238 3.81 -6.77 -12.32
N LEU A 239 4.41 -7.26 -11.23
CA LEU A 239 4.91 -8.62 -11.17
C LEU A 239 3.75 -9.60 -10.95
N LYS A 240 3.81 -10.76 -11.63
CA LYS A 240 2.81 -11.82 -11.43
C LYS A 240 2.87 -12.31 -9.98
N VAL A 241 1.76 -12.22 -9.29
CA VAL A 241 1.57 -12.83 -7.97
C VAL A 241 1.00 -14.23 -8.22
N SER A 242 1.70 -15.28 -7.78
CA SER A 242 1.21 -16.63 -7.88
C SER A 242 -0.03 -16.77 -6.99
N LYS A 243 -1.12 -17.25 -7.58
CA LYS A 243 -2.34 -17.59 -6.83
C LYS A 243 -2.16 -18.87 -5.97
N GLU A 244 -1.14 -19.68 -6.25
CA GLU A 244 -0.83 -20.92 -5.53
C GLU A 244 -0.41 -20.70 -4.07
N ARG A 245 -0.11 -19.47 -3.66
CA ARG A 245 -0.12 -19.08 -2.25
C ARG A 245 -1.52 -18.70 -1.76
N GLU A 246 -2.56 -19.28 -2.32
CA GLU A 246 -3.85 -19.42 -1.66
C GLU A 246 -3.67 -20.38 -0.48
N HIS A 247 -3.00 -19.94 0.39
CA HIS A 247 -3.10 -19.72 1.80
C HIS A 247 -3.94 -20.79 2.50
N THR A 248 -3.34 -21.94 2.71
CA THR A 248 -3.42 -22.46 4.04
C THR A 248 -2.62 -21.49 4.90
N LYS A 249 -3.28 -20.41 5.38
CA LYS A 249 -2.65 -19.55 6.37
C LYS A 249 -2.30 -20.45 7.54
N ASP A 250 -1.07 -20.32 8.03
CA ASP A 250 -0.62 -21.07 9.18
C ASP A 250 -1.54 -20.74 10.36
N ILE A 251 -2.53 -21.58 10.62
CA ILE A 251 -3.47 -21.46 11.74
C ILE A 251 -3.32 -22.68 12.64
N LEU A 252 -3.72 -22.53 13.87
CA LEU A 252 -3.90 -23.67 14.77
C LEU A 252 -5.25 -24.34 14.45
N THR A 253 -5.30 -25.65 14.50
CA THR A 253 -6.56 -26.38 14.56
C THR A 253 -7.20 -26.20 15.95
N ARG A 254 -8.44 -26.63 16.15
CA ARG A 254 -9.09 -26.61 17.46
C ARG A 254 -8.32 -27.43 18.51
N ASP A 255 -7.84 -28.59 18.12
CA ASP A 255 -7.08 -29.46 19.02
C ASP A 255 -5.72 -28.84 19.35
N GLU A 256 -5.02 -28.29 18.37
CA GLU A 256 -3.77 -27.56 18.59
C GLU A 256 -3.98 -26.31 19.47
N PHE A 257 -5.07 -25.53 19.27
CA PHE A 257 -5.40 -24.40 20.14
C PHE A 257 -5.62 -24.86 21.59
N THR A 258 -6.32 -25.97 21.77
CA THR A 258 -6.56 -26.57 23.09
C THR A 258 -5.25 -27.04 23.72
N ALA A 259 -4.38 -27.69 22.94
CA ALA A 259 -3.06 -28.15 23.38
C ALA A 259 -2.14 -26.99 23.77
N VAL A 260 -2.08 -25.92 22.96
CA VAL A 260 -1.34 -24.69 23.29
C VAL A 260 -1.88 -24.04 24.56
N SER A 261 -3.21 -24.00 24.71
CA SER A 261 -3.84 -23.45 25.92
C SER A 261 -3.46 -24.27 27.17
N ARG A 262 -3.42 -25.60 27.08
CA ARG A 262 -2.93 -26.49 28.15
C ARG A 262 -1.46 -26.28 28.44
N PHE A 263 -0.62 -26.19 27.40
CA PHE A 263 0.81 -25.88 27.56
C PHE A 263 1.00 -24.56 28.30
N MET A 264 0.30 -23.49 27.91
CA MET A 264 0.37 -22.21 28.61
C MET A 264 -0.02 -22.33 30.08
N GLN A 265 -1.12 -23.01 30.37
CA GLN A 265 -1.67 -23.11 31.71
C GLN A 265 -0.78 -23.95 32.65
N TYR A 266 -0.27 -25.09 32.19
CA TYR A 266 0.37 -26.05 33.07
C TYR A 266 1.90 -26.03 33.04
N LYS A 267 2.50 -25.59 31.94
CA LYS A 267 3.96 -25.56 31.76
C LYS A 267 4.48 -24.11 31.71
N TRP A 268 4.11 -23.36 30.71
CA TRP A 268 4.68 -22.05 30.44
C TRP A 268 4.45 -21.03 31.57
N CYS A 269 3.25 -20.95 32.15
CA CYS A 269 2.96 -20.05 33.27
C CYS A 269 3.59 -20.48 34.61
N ASN A 270 4.03 -21.72 34.72
CA ASN A 270 4.55 -22.29 35.95
C ASN A 270 6.00 -22.79 35.79
N GLU A 271 6.70 -22.33 34.78
CA GLU A 271 8.11 -22.69 34.53
C GLU A 271 8.97 -22.34 35.75
N ASN A 272 9.93 -23.23 36.06
CA ASN A 272 10.81 -23.05 37.21
C ASN A 272 11.70 -21.83 37.03
N GLY A 273 11.99 -21.13 38.13
CA GLY A 273 12.82 -19.92 38.12
C GLY A 273 12.13 -18.64 37.77
N LEU A 274 10.82 -18.66 37.44
CA LEU A 274 10.05 -17.44 37.21
C LEU A 274 9.75 -16.72 38.54
N THR A 275 9.90 -15.38 38.52
CA THR A 275 9.35 -14.53 39.61
C THR A 275 7.83 -14.55 39.58
N GLU A 276 7.18 -14.28 40.72
CA GLU A 276 5.72 -14.20 40.78
C GLU A 276 5.16 -13.18 39.78
N ASN A 277 5.84 -12.04 39.60
CA ASN A 277 5.48 -11.04 38.62
C ASN A 277 5.51 -11.58 37.17
N GLU A 278 6.49 -12.39 36.82
CA GLU A 278 6.55 -12.98 35.48
C GLU A 278 5.45 -14.05 35.29
N LYS A 279 5.17 -14.84 36.31
CA LYS A 279 4.04 -15.80 36.28
C LYS A 279 2.72 -15.08 36.03
N ILE A 280 2.46 -13.95 36.75
CA ILE A 280 1.25 -13.14 36.54
C ILE A 280 1.18 -12.58 35.12
N LYS A 281 2.28 -12.02 34.61
CA LYS A 281 2.35 -11.53 33.20
C LYS A 281 2.03 -12.62 32.20
N ARG A 282 2.57 -13.81 32.38
CA ARG A 282 2.29 -14.97 31.52
C ARG A 282 0.83 -15.40 31.60
N ARG A 283 0.23 -15.38 32.77
CA ARG A 283 -1.22 -15.67 32.96
C ARG A 283 -2.11 -14.63 32.30
N VAL A 284 -1.81 -13.36 32.46
CA VAL A 284 -2.51 -12.27 31.75
C VAL A 284 -2.40 -12.44 30.24
N TYR A 285 -1.21 -12.78 29.77
CA TYR A 285 -1.00 -13.04 28.34
C TYR A 285 -1.81 -14.26 27.85
N ALA A 286 -1.82 -15.36 28.58
CA ALA A 286 -2.60 -16.56 28.24
C ALA A 286 -4.10 -16.25 28.10
N LEU A 287 -4.62 -15.40 28.98
CA LEU A 287 -6.01 -14.91 28.88
C LEU A 287 -6.21 -14.00 27.67
N THR A 288 -5.25 -13.10 27.39
CA THR A 288 -5.29 -12.24 26.19
C THR A 288 -5.31 -13.09 24.91
N PHE A 289 -4.46 -14.11 24.84
CA PHE A 289 -4.43 -15.07 23.74
C PHE A 289 -5.78 -15.76 23.54
N THR A 290 -6.35 -16.31 24.59
CA THR A 290 -7.64 -17.01 24.54
C THR A 290 -8.77 -16.07 24.09
N ILE A 291 -8.84 -14.86 24.65
CA ILE A 291 -9.84 -13.85 24.27
C ILE A 291 -9.69 -13.45 22.81
N HIS A 292 -8.44 -13.31 22.32
CA HIS A 292 -8.18 -13.00 20.92
C HIS A 292 -8.74 -14.06 19.97
N TYR A 293 -8.52 -15.34 20.28
CA TYR A 293 -9.02 -16.47 19.52
C TYR A 293 -10.55 -16.56 19.53
N TYR A 294 -11.18 -16.31 20.67
CA TYR A 294 -12.65 -16.37 20.79
C TYR A 294 -13.39 -15.17 20.21
N SER A 295 -12.76 -14.00 20.17
CA SER A 295 -13.40 -12.79 19.65
C SER A 295 -13.21 -12.59 18.13
N GLY A 296 -12.17 -13.18 17.54
CA GLY A 296 -11.81 -12.94 16.14
C GLY A 296 -11.44 -11.50 15.80
N CYS A 297 -11.20 -10.65 16.80
CA CYS A 297 -10.79 -9.26 16.62
C CYS A 297 -9.51 -9.14 15.80
N ARG A 298 -9.33 -8.02 15.10
CA ARG A 298 -7.98 -7.65 14.67
C ARG A 298 -7.15 -7.28 15.90
N THR A 299 -5.85 -7.59 15.87
CA THR A 299 -4.96 -7.33 17.03
C THR A 299 -5.07 -5.89 17.55
N LYS A 300 -5.10 -4.89 16.64
CA LYS A 300 -5.25 -3.47 17.05
C LYS A 300 -6.62 -3.20 17.72
N GLU A 301 -7.68 -3.84 17.25
CA GLU A 301 -9.00 -3.72 17.82
C GLU A 301 -9.03 -4.33 19.22
N LEU A 302 -8.50 -5.55 19.38
CA LEU A 302 -8.38 -6.21 20.68
C LEU A 302 -7.64 -5.35 21.70
N LEU A 303 -6.46 -4.89 21.35
CA LEU A 303 -5.61 -4.10 22.27
C LEU A 303 -6.18 -2.72 22.59
N GLY A 304 -7.13 -2.24 21.80
CA GLY A 304 -7.81 -0.97 22.01
C GLY A 304 -9.10 -1.07 22.85
N ILE A 305 -9.51 -2.27 23.26
CA ILE A 305 -10.74 -2.46 24.06
C ILE A 305 -10.54 -1.91 25.46
N ARG A 306 -11.54 -1.14 25.94
CA ARG A 306 -11.62 -0.65 27.31
C ARG A 306 -12.68 -1.43 28.08
N TRP A 307 -12.62 -1.40 29.40
CA TRP A 307 -13.59 -2.13 30.21
C TRP A 307 -15.03 -1.67 29.99
N ASN A 308 -15.27 -0.38 29.77
CA ASN A 308 -16.58 0.17 29.43
C ASN A 308 -17.08 -0.16 28.02
N ASP A 309 -16.21 -0.70 27.14
CA ASP A 309 -16.63 -1.21 25.83
C ASP A 309 -17.28 -2.60 25.95
N ILE A 310 -17.23 -3.24 27.13
CA ILE A 310 -17.72 -4.61 27.36
C ILE A 310 -18.98 -4.58 28.16
N THR A 311 -20.07 -5.11 27.59
CA THR A 311 -21.38 -5.17 28.22
C THR A 311 -21.99 -6.58 28.11
N MET A 312 -23.11 -6.81 28.79
CA MET A 312 -23.92 -7.98 28.55
C MET A 312 -24.63 -7.88 27.20
N PRO A 313 -24.95 -9.00 26.52
CA PRO A 313 -25.85 -9.00 25.38
C PRO A 313 -27.18 -8.32 25.72
N GLN A 314 -27.76 -7.59 24.75
CA GLN A 314 -29.02 -6.86 24.95
C GLN A 314 -30.25 -7.79 25.12
N PHE A 315 -30.19 -8.94 24.48
CA PHE A 315 -31.29 -9.92 24.49
C PHE A 315 -30.83 -11.15 25.23
N GLU A 316 -31.78 -11.75 25.95
CA GLU A 316 -31.54 -13.01 26.62
C GLU A 316 -31.24 -14.10 25.59
N ASN A 317 -30.10 -14.75 25.73
CA ASN A 317 -29.71 -15.84 24.86
C ASN A 317 -29.97 -17.17 25.57
N LYS A 318 -31.03 -17.88 25.15
CA LYS A 318 -31.41 -19.20 25.72
C LYS A 318 -30.31 -20.26 25.55
N SER A 319 -29.40 -20.08 24.55
CA SER A 319 -28.26 -20.95 24.33
C SER A 319 -27.03 -20.59 25.18
N ASP A 320 -27.14 -19.58 26.06
CA ASP A 320 -26.06 -19.12 26.95
C ASP A 320 -26.56 -19.04 28.40
N PRO A 321 -26.99 -20.18 29.00
CA PRO A 321 -27.57 -20.21 30.36
C PRO A 321 -26.56 -19.75 31.42
N GLU A 322 -25.25 -19.96 31.19
CA GLU A 322 -24.17 -19.53 32.07
C GLU A 322 -23.79 -18.06 31.89
N LYS A 323 -24.40 -17.37 30.93
CA LYS A 323 -24.14 -15.95 30.60
C LYS A 323 -22.65 -15.67 30.32
N ILE A 324 -21.97 -16.61 29.63
CA ILE A 324 -20.55 -16.52 29.30
C ILE A 324 -20.26 -15.53 28.17
N ASN A 325 -21.29 -15.22 27.35
CA ASN A 325 -21.15 -14.27 26.26
C ASN A 325 -21.02 -12.83 26.76
N ARG A 326 -20.19 -12.07 26.07
CA ARG A 326 -20.04 -10.62 26.25
C ARG A 326 -20.19 -9.92 24.92
N ARG A 327 -20.82 -8.75 24.98
CA ARG A 327 -20.91 -7.82 23.86
C ARG A 327 -19.76 -6.83 23.96
N ILE A 328 -18.96 -6.71 22.90
CA ILE A 328 -17.80 -5.82 22.84
C ILE A 328 -18.06 -4.76 21.79
N HIS A 329 -18.02 -3.50 22.17
CA HIS A 329 -18.04 -2.37 21.25
C HIS A 329 -16.65 -2.11 20.71
N ILE A 330 -16.49 -2.14 19.39
CA ILE A 330 -15.28 -1.68 18.72
C ILE A 330 -15.55 -0.28 18.15
N PRO A 331 -15.01 0.77 18.77
CA PRO A 331 -15.21 2.13 18.29
C PRO A 331 -14.52 2.37 16.95
N LYS A 332 -15.03 3.35 16.19
CA LYS A 332 -14.50 3.68 14.85
C LYS A 332 -13.00 3.97 14.83
N GLU A 333 -12.47 4.56 15.90
CA GLU A 333 -11.06 4.94 16.06
C GLU A 333 -10.14 3.73 16.09
N ASN A 334 -10.61 2.61 16.63
CA ASN A 334 -9.88 1.34 16.71
C ASN A 334 -10.08 0.48 15.46
N SER A 335 -11.15 0.72 14.70
CA SER A 335 -11.49 -0.04 13.50
C SER A 335 -10.59 0.33 12.32
N LYS A 336 -10.11 -0.67 11.57
CA LYS A 336 -9.35 -0.44 10.32
C LYS A 336 -10.20 0.23 9.23
N THR A 337 -11.52 0.03 9.26
CA THR A 337 -12.46 0.53 8.24
C THR A 337 -13.13 1.85 8.60
N GLY A 338 -12.84 2.41 9.79
CA GLY A 338 -13.49 3.63 10.27
C GLY A 338 -14.96 3.46 10.63
N ARG A 339 -15.45 2.23 10.76
CA ARG A 339 -16.82 1.93 11.16
C ARG A 339 -16.82 1.26 12.53
N SER A 340 -17.67 1.72 13.44
CA SER A 340 -17.91 1.03 14.70
C SER A 340 -18.70 -0.26 14.46
N ARG A 341 -18.51 -1.24 15.33
CA ARG A 341 -19.29 -2.47 15.33
C ARG A 341 -19.37 -3.11 16.70
N MET A 342 -20.30 -4.03 16.85
CA MET A 342 -20.43 -4.89 18.00
C MET A 342 -19.89 -6.29 17.68
N ILE A 343 -19.27 -6.93 18.67
CA ILE A 343 -18.82 -8.32 18.63
C ILE A 343 -19.46 -9.05 19.77
N ILE A 344 -19.84 -10.31 19.55
CA ILE A 344 -20.24 -11.24 20.60
C ILE A 344 -19.16 -12.31 20.74
N ALA A 345 -18.69 -12.54 21.98
CA ALA A 345 -17.69 -13.55 22.26
C ALA A 345 -17.91 -14.20 23.65
N PRO A 346 -17.67 -15.53 23.80
CA PRO A 346 -17.82 -16.27 25.05
C PRO A 346 -16.59 -16.10 25.96
N ILE A 347 -16.42 -14.92 26.52
CA ILE A 347 -15.17 -14.50 27.20
C ILE A 347 -15.34 -14.07 28.66
N ALA A 348 -16.53 -14.18 29.23
CA ALA A 348 -16.79 -13.73 30.61
C ALA A 348 -15.82 -14.36 31.62
N PRO A 349 -15.61 -15.70 31.64
CA PRO A 349 -14.71 -16.32 32.61
C PRO A 349 -13.26 -15.83 32.49
N GLN A 350 -12.82 -15.55 31.25
CA GLN A 350 -11.48 -15.02 31.00
C GLN A 350 -11.31 -13.60 31.51
N LEU A 351 -12.32 -12.75 31.34
CA LEU A 351 -12.32 -11.38 31.86
C LEU A 351 -12.32 -11.33 33.38
N GLU A 352 -13.07 -12.20 34.04
CA GLU A 352 -13.09 -12.31 35.51
C GLU A 352 -11.75 -12.75 36.08
N ARG A 353 -11.14 -13.77 35.44
CA ARG A 353 -9.77 -14.20 35.79
C ARG A 353 -8.76 -13.08 35.55
N LEU A 354 -8.90 -12.31 34.47
CA LEU A 354 -8.02 -11.20 34.15
C LEU A 354 -8.10 -10.09 35.23
N ARG A 355 -9.32 -9.75 35.70
CA ARG A 355 -9.51 -8.82 36.83
C ARG A 355 -8.83 -9.34 38.10
N LYS A 356 -8.97 -10.62 38.43
CA LYS A 356 -8.29 -11.23 39.59
C LYS A 356 -6.78 -11.10 39.51
N TRP A 357 -6.16 -11.37 38.34
CA TRP A 357 -4.73 -11.21 38.16
C TRP A 357 -4.27 -9.76 38.29
N TYR A 358 -5.05 -8.79 37.80
CA TYR A 358 -4.74 -7.38 38.01
C TYR A 358 -4.81 -6.98 39.51
N THR A 359 -5.83 -7.45 40.21
CA THR A 359 -5.94 -7.19 41.66
C THR A 359 -4.78 -7.80 42.46
N GLN A 360 -4.34 -9.00 42.11
CA GLN A 360 -3.16 -9.62 42.72
C GLN A 360 -1.85 -8.86 42.42
N TYR A 361 -1.88 -8.04 41.38
CA TYR A 361 -0.78 -7.14 41.02
C TYR A 361 -0.96 -5.73 41.61
N GLU A 362 -1.79 -5.61 42.64
CA GLU A 362 -2.12 -4.34 43.32
C GLU A 362 -2.73 -3.29 42.39
N TYR A 363 -3.42 -3.72 41.34
CA TYR A 363 -4.06 -2.83 40.39
C TYR A 363 -5.54 -3.17 40.22
N THR A 364 -6.41 -2.21 40.52
CA THR A 364 -7.87 -2.31 40.26
C THR A 364 -8.23 -1.53 39.00
N PRO A 365 -8.61 -2.22 37.89
CA PRO A 365 -8.97 -1.56 36.67
C PRO A 365 -10.20 -0.67 36.80
N LYS A 366 -10.12 0.55 36.25
CA LYS A 366 -11.24 1.47 36.06
C LYS A 366 -11.96 1.15 34.74
N ASP A 367 -13.21 1.56 34.63
CA ASP A 367 -14.00 1.32 33.41
C ASP A 367 -13.39 1.96 32.16
N THR A 368 -12.68 3.08 32.31
CA THR A 368 -12.01 3.77 31.21
C THR A 368 -10.65 3.20 30.84
N ASP A 369 -10.15 2.20 31.59
CA ASP A 369 -8.83 1.61 31.33
C ASP A 369 -8.89 0.57 30.22
N TYR A 370 -7.74 0.39 29.54
CA TYR A 370 -7.61 -0.70 28.59
C TYR A 370 -7.69 -2.05 29.27
N VAL A 371 -8.42 -3.00 28.66
CA VAL A 371 -8.53 -4.38 29.17
C VAL A 371 -7.18 -5.09 29.14
N PHE A 372 -6.38 -4.87 28.11
CA PHE A 372 -5.11 -5.55 27.89
C PHE A 372 -3.95 -4.57 28.10
N GLN A 373 -3.62 -4.32 29.36
CA GLN A 373 -2.57 -3.38 29.72
C GLN A 373 -1.16 -3.99 29.63
N LYS A 374 -0.18 -3.10 29.42
CA LYS A 374 1.21 -3.47 29.45
C LYS A 374 1.66 -3.78 30.88
N MET A 375 2.10 -5.01 31.08
CA MET A 375 2.47 -5.55 32.40
C MET A 375 3.95 -5.33 32.70
N THR A 376 4.42 -4.10 32.78
CA THR A 376 5.77 -3.79 33.26
C THR A 376 5.68 -2.98 34.55
N LYS A 377 6.72 -3.07 35.40
CA LYS A 377 6.76 -2.39 36.72
C LYS A 377 6.37 -0.91 36.66
N ASN A 378 6.69 -0.23 35.56
CA ASN A 378 6.46 1.20 35.39
C ASN A 378 5.25 1.52 34.49
N SER A 379 4.50 0.53 34.01
CA SER A 379 3.41 0.76 33.06
C SER A 379 2.04 0.27 33.56
N LEU A 380 2.00 -0.63 34.53
CA LEU A 380 0.73 -1.07 35.07
C LEU A 380 0.09 0.09 35.86
N GLY A 381 -1.21 0.30 35.63
CA GLY A 381 -1.92 1.46 36.18
C GLY A 381 -1.72 2.78 35.43
N THR A 382 -0.82 2.85 34.45
CA THR A 382 -0.67 4.03 33.60
C THR A 382 -1.62 4.06 32.39
N ASN A 383 -2.57 3.13 32.36
CA ASN A 383 -3.52 2.96 31.25
C ASN A 383 -2.83 2.85 29.86
N THR A 384 -1.72 2.12 29.82
CA THR A 384 -0.97 1.87 28.59
C THR A 384 -1.29 0.48 28.04
N PRO A 385 -1.81 0.36 26.81
CA PRO A 385 -2.15 -0.95 26.26
C PRO A 385 -0.90 -1.76 25.89
N GLN A 386 -1.05 -3.08 25.80
CA GLN A 386 -0.05 -3.95 25.17
C GLN A 386 0.18 -3.51 23.71
N THR A 387 1.35 -3.85 23.17
CA THR A 387 1.67 -3.54 21.77
C THR A 387 1.51 -4.78 20.88
N ASP A 388 1.19 -4.55 19.61
CA ASP A 388 1.13 -5.61 18.62
C ASP A 388 2.44 -6.42 18.55
N LYS A 389 3.58 -5.75 18.67
CA LYS A 389 4.89 -6.42 18.72
C LYS A 389 5.02 -7.32 19.94
N SER A 390 4.69 -6.82 21.13
CA SER A 390 4.76 -7.61 22.38
C SER A 390 3.88 -8.85 22.29
N LEU A 391 2.66 -8.72 21.75
CA LEU A 391 1.76 -9.84 21.56
C LEU A 391 2.30 -10.84 20.52
N SER A 392 2.89 -10.36 19.42
CA SER A 392 3.51 -11.20 18.38
C SER A 392 4.69 -12.00 18.92
N ASP A 393 5.57 -11.35 19.69
CA ASP A 393 6.74 -12.01 20.29
C ASP A 393 6.29 -13.14 21.24
N ARG A 394 5.24 -12.91 22.04
CA ARG A 394 4.68 -13.92 22.95
C ARG A 394 3.95 -15.05 22.23
N VAL A 395 3.17 -14.75 21.16
CA VAL A 395 2.55 -15.82 20.34
C VAL A 395 3.63 -16.76 19.81
N ARG A 396 4.73 -16.20 19.29
CA ARG A 396 5.84 -16.98 18.77
C ARG A 396 6.52 -17.80 19.86
N GLU A 397 6.82 -17.22 21.02
CA GLU A 397 7.41 -17.89 22.17
C GLU A 397 6.57 -19.10 22.59
N VAL A 398 5.26 -18.87 22.79
CA VAL A 398 4.33 -19.91 23.27
C VAL A 398 4.16 -21.04 22.24
N THR A 399 4.01 -20.70 20.96
CA THR A 399 3.79 -21.75 19.94
C THR A 399 5.05 -22.57 19.67
N LEU A 400 6.24 -21.96 19.65
CA LEU A 400 7.50 -22.68 19.56
C LEU A 400 7.78 -23.51 20.83
N GLY A 401 7.45 -22.98 22.01
CA GLY A 401 7.58 -23.72 23.26
C GLY A 401 6.64 -24.93 23.35
N ALA A 402 5.41 -24.78 22.85
CA ALA A 402 4.45 -25.88 22.78
C ALA A 402 4.89 -26.98 21.79
N ASP A 403 5.47 -26.59 20.66
CA ASP A 403 6.06 -27.50 19.67
C ASP A 403 7.25 -28.26 20.26
N ALA A 404 8.21 -27.53 20.84
CA ALA A 404 9.38 -28.14 21.50
C ALA A 404 9.02 -29.06 22.66
N ALA A 405 7.91 -28.79 23.34
CA ALA A 405 7.40 -29.63 24.44
C ALA A 405 6.47 -30.79 23.98
N GLY A 406 6.27 -30.98 22.68
CA GLY A 406 5.47 -32.07 22.10
C GLY A 406 3.96 -31.92 22.26
N TYR A 407 3.45 -30.68 22.56
CA TYR A 407 2.02 -30.44 22.65
C TYR A 407 1.38 -30.26 21.27
N ILE A 408 2.11 -29.74 20.29
CA ILE A 408 1.71 -29.57 18.91
C ILE A 408 2.87 -29.89 17.97
N ASP A 409 2.59 -30.07 16.68
CA ASP A 409 3.59 -30.18 15.63
C ASP A 409 3.39 -29.03 14.62
N LEU A 410 4.28 -28.05 14.66
CA LEU A 410 4.19 -26.88 13.78
C LEU A 410 4.53 -27.20 12.33
N ARG A 411 5.30 -28.23 12.03
CA ARG A 411 5.72 -28.60 10.65
C ARG A 411 6.27 -27.41 9.85
N GLY A 412 7.03 -26.53 10.50
CA GLY A 412 7.56 -25.32 9.90
C GLY A 412 6.57 -24.17 9.73
N ARG A 413 5.34 -24.31 10.20
CA ARG A 413 4.34 -23.22 10.22
C ARG A 413 4.77 -22.08 11.16
N THR A 414 4.38 -20.86 10.84
CA THR A 414 4.63 -19.68 11.67
C THR A 414 3.30 -19.08 12.13
N ILE A 415 3.00 -19.26 13.41
CA ILE A 415 1.78 -18.69 14.00
C ILE A 415 2.01 -17.23 14.37
N SER A 416 1.15 -16.35 13.87
CA SER A 416 1.16 -14.92 14.13
C SER A 416 -0.11 -14.45 14.85
N ASN A 417 -0.13 -13.24 15.39
CA ASN A 417 -1.34 -12.66 15.99
C ASN A 417 -2.56 -12.71 15.07
N TYR A 418 -2.32 -12.55 13.76
CA TYR A 418 -3.41 -12.55 12.79
C TYR A 418 -4.04 -13.94 12.62
N CYS A 419 -3.34 -14.99 13.00
CA CYS A 419 -3.84 -16.38 12.98
C CYS A 419 -5.05 -16.58 13.90
N ALA A 420 -5.15 -15.83 15.02
CA ALA A 420 -6.31 -15.86 15.90
C ALA A 420 -7.62 -15.56 15.17
N ARG A 421 -7.62 -14.54 14.34
CA ARG A 421 -8.78 -14.17 13.54
C ARG A 421 -9.10 -15.21 12.45
N HIS A 422 -8.08 -15.78 11.83
CA HIS A 422 -8.28 -16.85 10.87
C HIS A 422 -8.82 -18.11 11.54
N PHE A 423 -8.30 -18.45 12.72
CA PHE A 423 -8.85 -19.52 13.55
C PHE A 423 -10.32 -19.31 13.84
N TYR A 424 -10.68 -18.13 14.36
CA TYR A 424 -12.07 -17.78 14.67
C TYR A 424 -13.02 -18.00 13.49
N ILE A 425 -12.64 -17.47 12.29
CA ILE A 425 -13.47 -17.60 11.09
C ILE A 425 -13.56 -19.06 10.65
N THR A 426 -12.44 -19.78 10.60
CA THR A 426 -12.42 -21.21 10.23
C THR A 426 -13.24 -22.05 11.20
N ASP A 427 -13.03 -21.86 12.50
CA ASP A 427 -13.77 -22.59 13.56
C ASP A 427 -15.27 -22.31 13.54
N ALA A 428 -15.66 -21.05 13.30
CA ALA A 428 -17.07 -20.69 13.17
C ALA A 428 -17.71 -21.31 11.92
N LEU A 429 -17.01 -21.32 10.79
CA LEU A 429 -17.46 -22.02 9.59
C LEU A 429 -17.62 -23.53 9.87
N LEU A 430 -16.63 -24.17 10.49
CA LEU A 430 -16.68 -25.61 10.83
C LEU A 430 -17.83 -25.94 11.80
N ARG A 431 -18.30 -25.01 12.60
CA ARG A 431 -19.48 -25.15 13.48
C ARG A 431 -20.80 -24.87 12.77
N GLY A 432 -20.78 -24.55 11.47
CA GLY A 432 -21.98 -24.24 10.68
C GLY A 432 -22.60 -22.87 10.98
N VAL A 433 -21.82 -21.92 11.55
CA VAL A 433 -22.30 -20.55 11.74
C VAL A 433 -22.48 -19.88 10.38
N ASP A 434 -23.56 -19.13 10.19
CA ASP A 434 -23.83 -18.44 8.94
C ASP A 434 -22.71 -17.47 8.56
N ILE A 435 -22.33 -17.47 7.30
CA ILE A 435 -21.20 -16.68 6.78
C ILE A 435 -21.43 -15.16 6.96
N TYR A 436 -22.69 -14.72 6.90
CA TYR A 436 -23.03 -13.32 7.12
C TYR A 436 -22.79 -12.91 8.58
N ASP A 437 -23.20 -13.77 9.54
CA ASP A 437 -22.97 -13.54 10.97
C ASP A 437 -21.47 -13.54 11.30
N ILE A 438 -20.71 -14.47 10.72
CA ILE A 438 -19.25 -14.48 10.85
C ILE A 438 -18.63 -13.19 10.29
N ALA A 439 -19.09 -12.74 9.13
CA ALA A 439 -18.59 -11.53 8.49
C ALA A 439 -18.87 -10.28 9.34
N GLN A 440 -20.08 -10.18 9.89
CA GLN A 440 -20.51 -9.11 10.81
C GLN A 440 -19.63 -9.10 12.07
N ASN A 441 -19.58 -10.22 12.77
CA ASN A 441 -18.87 -10.35 14.04
C ASN A 441 -17.35 -10.10 13.85
N ALA A 442 -16.74 -10.71 12.83
CA ALA A 442 -15.36 -10.52 12.53
C ALA A 442 -15.05 -9.11 11.93
N GLY A 443 -16.02 -8.39 11.38
CA GLY A 443 -15.82 -7.11 10.70
C GLY A 443 -15.03 -7.27 9.40
N THR A 444 -15.52 -8.16 8.52
CA THR A 444 -15.00 -8.40 7.19
C THR A 444 -16.16 -8.50 6.19
N SER A 445 -15.88 -8.70 4.91
CA SER A 445 -16.94 -8.96 3.93
C SER A 445 -17.16 -10.46 3.73
N VAL A 446 -18.38 -10.84 3.38
CA VAL A 446 -18.71 -12.21 2.96
C VAL A 446 -17.81 -12.63 1.80
N GLN A 447 -17.63 -11.78 0.80
CA GLN A 447 -16.75 -12.04 -0.34
C GLN A 447 -15.29 -12.36 0.07
N TYR A 448 -14.78 -11.69 1.13
CA TYR A 448 -13.45 -12.01 1.64
C TYR A 448 -13.42 -13.40 2.29
N ILE A 449 -14.46 -13.77 3.04
CA ILE A 449 -14.55 -15.10 3.66
C ILE A 449 -14.64 -16.16 2.54
N GLU A 450 -15.52 -15.99 1.58
CA GLU A 450 -15.66 -16.91 0.43
C GLU A 450 -14.34 -17.09 -0.31
N SER A 451 -13.67 -15.99 -0.70
CA SER A 451 -12.43 -16.08 -1.46
C SER A 451 -11.24 -16.64 -0.65
N THR A 452 -11.25 -16.48 0.67
CA THR A 452 -10.12 -16.88 1.53
C THR A 452 -10.29 -18.28 2.12
N TYR A 453 -11.55 -18.71 2.36
CA TYR A 453 -11.88 -19.94 3.06
C TYR A 453 -12.74 -20.91 2.23
N SER A 454 -12.76 -20.73 0.88
CA SER A 454 -13.56 -21.52 -0.05
C SER A 454 -13.37 -23.04 0.13
N LYS A 455 -12.15 -23.50 0.39
CA LYS A 455 -11.88 -24.93 0.63
C LYS A 455 -12.62 -25.46 1.86
N VAL A 456 -12.60 -24.71 2.95
CA VAL A 456 -13.29 -25.08 4.20
C VAL A 456 -14.80 -25.14 3.96
N THR A 457 -15.36 -24.17 3.24
CA THR A 457 -16.80 -24.14 2.92
C THR A 457 -17.23 -25.27 1.99
N VAL A 458 -16.40 -25.70 1.06
CA VAL A 458 -16.69 -26.85 0.20
C VAL A 458 -16.71 -28.16 1.01
N ASP A 459 -15.68 -28.38 1.83
CA ASP A 459 -15.59 -29.58 2.68
C ASP A 459 -16.78 -29.68 3.65
N MET A 460 -17.21 -28.55 4.24
CA MET A 460 -18.38 -28.51 5.11
C MET A 460 -19.71 -28.81 4.41
N LYS A 461 -19.83 -28.44 3.15
CA LYS A 461 -21.00 -28.67 2.33
C LYS A 461 -20.93 -29.99 1.55
N ALA A 462 -19.92 -30.81 1.79
CA ALA A 462 -19.76 -32.07 1.07
C ALA A 462 -21.03 -32.93 1.13
N GLU A 463 -21.63 -33.08 2.31
CA GLU A 463 -22.90 -33.83 2.45
C GLU A 463 -24.07 -33.13 1.74
N ASP A 464 -24.19 -31.81 1.84
CA ASP A 464 -25.23 -31.05 1.14
C ASP A 464 -25.06 -31.08 -0.38
N ILE A 465 -23.80 -30.97 -0.84
CA ILE A 465 -23.46 -31.02 -2.26
C ILE A 465 -23.74 -32.41 -2.84
N THR A 466 -23.50 -33.46 -2.06
CA THR A 466 -23.75 -34.84 -2.50
C THR A 466 -25.14 -35.35 -2.14
N LYS A 467 -25.94 -34.59 -1.43
CA LYS A 467 -27.31 -34.91 -1.05
C LYS A 467 -28.16 -35.10 -2.30
N ASN A 468 -28.81 -36.25 -2.42
CA ASN A 468 -29.62 -36.65 -3.57
C ASN A 468 -28.86 -36.94 -4.89
N LEU A 469 -27.54 -36.99 -4.89
CA LEU A 469 -26.79 -37.45 -6.07
C LEU A 469 -26.84 -38.98 -6.30
N GLY A 470 -27.79 -39.69 -5.70
CA GLY A 470 -28.06 -41.10 -5.95
C GLY A 470 -26.98 -42.09 -5.48
N GLY A 471 -25.84 -41.62 -5.01
CA GLY A 471 -24.68 -42.44 -4.63
C GLY A 471 -24.95 -43.44 -3.52
N HIS A 472 -25.90 -43.18 -2.61
CA HIS A 472 -26.29 -44.12 -1.58
C HIS A 472 -27.18 -45.28 -2.07
N ARG A 473 -27.72 -45.20 -3.28
CA ARG A 473 -28.46 -46.30 -3.90
C ARG A 473 -27.58 -47.18 -4.80
N MET A 474 -26.50 -46.65 -5.37
CA MET A 474 -25.59 -47.39 -6.23
C MET A 474 -24.65 -48.34 -5.46
N LEU A 475 -24.38 -48.08 -4.18
CA LEU A 475 -23.45 -48.90 -3.39
C LEU A 475 -24.13 -49.98 -2.54
N ARG A 476 -25.43 -50.26 -2.75
CA ARG A 476 -26.14 -51.28 -1.94
C ARG A 476 -26.01 -52.72 -2.45
N ASP A 477 -25.44 -52.91 -3.62
CA ASP A 477 -25.22 -54.26 -4.12
C ASP A 477 -23.72 -54.45 -4.45
N GLU A 478 -22.98 -55.08 -3.54
CA GLU A 478 -21.56 -55.47 -3.77
C GLU A 478 -21.37 -56.32 -4.99
N ARG A 479 -22.43 -56.85 -5.60
CA ARG A 479 -22.41 -57.61 -6.82
C ARG A 479 -22.28 -56.73 -8.08
N ASP A 480 -22.74 -55.50 -8.03
CA ASP A 480 -22.66 -54.57 -9.20
C ASP A 480 -21.25 -53.95 -9.33
N ILE A 481 -20.48 -53.89 -8.25
CA ILE A 481 -19.08 -53.41 -8.26
C ILE A 481 -18.13 -54.40 -8.91
N LYS A 482 -18.47 -55.72 -8.89
CA LYS A 482 -17.62 -56.75 -9.48
C LYS A 482 -17.77 -56.90 -11.01
N MET A 483 -18.77 -56.30 -11.63
CA MET A 483 -18.95 -56.38 -13.06
C MET A 483 -18.21 -55.30 -13.88
N ASP A 484 -17.81 -54.20 -13.26
CA ASP A 484 -17.23 -53.04 -13.97
C ASP A 484 -15.70 -53.00 -13.92
N LEU A 485 -15.04 -53.99 -13.34
CA LEU A 485 -13.58 -54.07 -13.23
C LEU A 485 -12.98 -55.26 -13.98
N SER A 486 -13.65 -55.78 -15.01
CA SER A 486 -13.05 -56.77 -15.91
C SER A 486 -12.51 -56.12 -17.17
N PRO A 487 -11.26 -56.41 -17.59
CA PRO A 487 -10.55 -55.74 -18.67
C PRO A 487 -11.15 -55.91 -20.04
#